data_56e2fd683ad85854a6f578cf01783d12
#
_entry.id   56e2fd683ad85854a6f578cf01783d12
#
_cell.length_a   1.000
_cell.length_b   1.000
_cell.length_c   1.000
_cell.angle_alpha   90.00
_cell.angle_beta   90.00
_cell.angle_gamma   90.00
#
_symmetry.space_group_name_H-M   'P 1'
#
loop_
_entity.id
_entity.type
_entity.pdbx_description
1 polymer ?
#
loop_
_entity_poly.entity_id
_entity_poly.type
_entity_poly.pdbx_seq_one_letter_code
_entity_poly.pdbx_strand_id
1 'polypeptide(L)'
;MINLKGKTILVTGASAGIGSAVAKLCSDLGAKVCITGRNMDRLIEVSKQLSIESEFFQADLTLEKDIDDLVKALPSIDGWVHCAGIIEPFPIKFIQSKHIKSMFTINFDSACLLTSKLMQHKKVNNASSFVFMSSASALHPYNGGSLYAASKAALESFSRSIALEFASKGVRSNCISAALVDTEMFEKTKNALSETELLGILSSYPLGIGKPMDVAHASAFLLSDQASWMTGSVLTLDGGLLLNSKK
;
A
#
# COMPACT_ATOMS: atom_id res chain seq x y z
N MET A 1 17.44 -3.89 -15.89
CA MET A 1 17.03 -2.60 -15.30
C MET A 1 15.51 -2.58 -15.24
N ILE A 2 14.90 -2.17 -14.13
CA ILE A 2 13.43 -2.09 -14.00
C ILE A 2 12.94 -1.02 -15.00
N ASN A 3 11.90 -1.37 -15.77
CA ASN A 3 11.30 -0.49 -16.76
C ASN A 3 9.77 -0.65 -16.69
N LEU A 4 9.05 0.46 -16.61
CA LEU A 4 7.59 0.50 -16.57
C LEU A 4 7.00 1.28 -17.76
N LYS A 5 7.81 1.54 -18.78
CA LYS A 5 7.39 2.29 -19.99
C LYS A 5 6.18 1.63 -20.66
N GLY A 6 5.18 2.44 -20.94
CA GLY A 6 3.93 2.01 -21.56
C GLY A 6 2.93 1.34 -20.62
N LYS A 7 3.26 1.19 -19.34
CA LYS A 7 2.33 0.69 -18.32
C LYS A 7 1.53 1.85 -17.71
N THR A 8 0.27 1.60 -17.42
CA THR A 8 -0.61 2.50 -16.64
C THR A 8 -0.74 1.93 -15.23
N ILE A 9 -0.33 2.68 -14.23
CA ILE A 9 -0.29 2.24 -12.82
C ILE A 9 -1.22 3.09 -11.98
N LEU A 10 -2.17 2.45 -11.30
CA LEU A 10 -2.98 3.09 -10.26
C LEU A 10 -2.21 3.06 -8.93
N VAL A 11 -2.16 4.20 -8.23
CA VAL A 11 -1.62 4.29 -6.87
C VAL A 11 -2.66 4.91 -5.95
N THR A 12 -3.17 4.15 -4.98
CA THR A 12 -4.09 4.67 -3.97
C THR A 12 -3.34 5.13 -2.73
N GLY A 13 -3.87 6.13 -2.02
CA GLY A 13 -3.15 6.73 -0.89
C GLY A 13 -1.89 7.51 -1.34
N ALA A 14 -1.93 8.03 -2.57
CA ALA A 14 -0.75 8.65 -3.21
C ALA A 14 -0.47 10.09 -2.74
N SER A 15 -1.30 10.68 -1.89
CA SER A 15 -1.15 12.08 -1.45
C SER A 15 0.02 12.33 -0.50
N ALA A 16 0.70 11.30 0.01
CA ALA A 16 1.84 11.42 0.92
C ALA A 16 2.59 10.08 1.09
N GLY A 17 3.73 10.13 1.77
CA GLY A 17 4.47 8.99 2.28
C GLY A 17 4.84 7.95 1.22
N ILE A 18 4.56 6.68 1.49
CA ILE A 18 4.88 5.55 0.60
C ILE A 18 4.19 5.72 -0.76
N GLY A 19 2.90 6.08 -0.77
CA GLY A 19 2.13 6.18 -2.02
C GLY A 19 2.67 7.26 -2.96
N SER A 20 3.07 8.42 -2.44
CA SER A 20 3.68 9.47 -3.26
C SER A 20 5.06 9.07 -3.81
N ALA A 21 5.88 8.38 -3.00
CA ALA A 21 7.18 7.87 -3.44
C ALA A 21 7.02 6.80 -4.54
N VAL A 22 6.04 5.90 -4.39
CA VAL A 22 5.71 4.90 -5.41
C VAL A 22 5.27 5.57 -6.70
N ALA A 23 4.35 6.55 -6.64
CA ALA A 23 3.87 7.27 -7.82
C ALA A 23 5.02 7.95 -8.56
N LYS A 24 5.91 8.64 -7.82
CA LYS A 24 7.09 9.31 -8.40
C LYS A 24 8.02 8.30 -9.07
N LEU A 25 8.43 7.25 -8.39
CA LEU A 25 9.35 6.27 -8.95
C LEU A 25 8.75 5.56 -10.17
N CYS A 26 7.46 5.19 -10.15
CA CYS A 26 6.80 4.59 -11.30
C CYS A 26 6.81 5.53 -12.52
N SER A 27 6.56 6.82 -12.30
CA SER A 27 6.64 7.84 -13.36
C SER A 27 8.06 8.00 -13.90
N ASP A 28 9.08 8.06 -13.04
CA ASP A 28 10.48 8.13 -13.42
C ASP A 28 10.93 6.90 -14.24
N LEU A 29 10.32 5.75 -13.99
CA LEU A 29 10.55 4.50 -14.73
C LEU A 29 9.71 4.37 -16.01
N GLY A 30 8.97 5.40 -16.38
CA GLY A 30 8.28 5.49 -17.68
C GLY A 30 6.81 5.10 -17.64
N ALA A 31 6.20 4.87 -16.47
CA ALA A 31 4.77 4.58 -16.37
C ALA A 31 3.92 5.84 -16.44
N LYS A 32 2.74 5.74 -17.08
CA LYS A 32 1.62 6.66 -16.82
C LYS A 32 1.02 6.31 -15.45
N VAL A 33 0.91 7.29 -14.55
CA VAL A 33 0.43 7.04 -13.18
C VAL A 33 -0.93 7.69 -12.99
N CYS A 34 -1.89 6.93 -12.48
CA CYS A 34 -3.17 7.41 -11.98
C CYS A 34 -3.09 7.45 -10.45
N ILE A 35 -3.14 8.63 -9.85
CA ILE A 35 -3.03 8.79 -8.40
C ILE A 35 -4.37 9.12 -7.78
N THR A 36 -4.65 8.54 -6.59
CA THR A 36 -5.88 8.87 -5.86
C THR A 36 -5.66 9.00 -4.36
N GLY A 37 -6.48 9.85 -3.75
CA GLY A 37 -6.49 10.14 -2.32
C GLY A 37 -7.59 11.14 -1.98
N ARG A 38 -7.75 11.44 -0.69
CA ARG A 38 -8.82 12.32 -0.19
C ARG A 38 -8.52 13.81 -0.34
N ASN A 39 -7.25 14.19 -0.32
CA ASN A 39 -6.83 15.60 -0.34
C ASN A 39 -6.40 15.99 -1.75
N MET A 40 -7.22 16.79 -2.42
CA MET A 40 -7.00 17.25 -3.80
C MET A 40 -5.73 18.08 -3.92
N ASP A 41 -5.48 19.03 -3.00
CA ASP A 41 -4.33 19.91 -3.08
C ASP A 41 -3.01 19.13 -3.02
N ARG A 42 -2.93 18.13 -2.12
CA ARG A 42 -1.77 17.22 -2.05
C ARG A 42 -1.63 16.36 -3.30
N LEU A 43 -2.71 15.90 -3.91
CA LEU A 43 -2.64 15.16 -5.17
C LEU A 43 -2.09 16.03 -6.29
N ILE A 44 -2.52 17.30 -6.38
CA ILE A 44 -1.98 18.27 -7.33
C ILE A 44 -0.49 18.50 -7.08
N GLU A 45 -0.06 18.65 -5.84
CA GLU A 45 1.37 18.83 -5.52
C GLU A 45 2.21 17.59 -5.88
N VAL A 46 1.68 16.38 -5.67
CA VAL A 46 2.36 15.15 -6.11
C VAL A 46 2.39 15.07 -7.64
N SER A 47 1.28 15.38 -8.33
CA SER A 47 1.22 15.29 -9.79
C SER A 47 2.23 16.20 -10.48
N LYS A 48 2.51 17.38 -9.93
CA LYS A 48 3.56 18.31 -10.44
C LYS A 48 4.98 17.73 -10.36
N GLN A 49 5.20 16.72 -9.52
CA GLN A 49 6.52 16.09 -9.32
C GLN A 49 6.72 14.85 -10.20
N LEU A 50 5.70 14.46 -10.97
CA LEU A 50 5.77 13.27 -11.81
C LEU A 50 6.42 13.61 -13.16
N SER A 51 7.29 12.73 -13.63
CA SER A 51 8.07 12.92 -14.86
C SER A 51 7.23 12.75 -16.13
N ILE A 52 6.09 12.05 -16.02
CA ILE A 52 5.14 11.80 -17.12
C ILE A 52 3.80 12.38 -16.70
N GLU A 53 3.08 12.98 -17.66
CA GLU A 53 1.73 13.48 -17.44
C GLU A 53 0.85 12.39 -16.83
N SER A 54 0.22 12.73 -15.69
CA SER A 54 -0.48 11.80 -14.83
C SER A 54 -1.90 12.27 -14.59
N GLU A 55 -2.78 11.33 -14.33
CA GLU A 55 -4.15 11.63 -13.94
C GLU A 55 -4.29 11.54 -12.42
N PHE A 56 -5.04 12.44 -11.83
CA PHE A 56 -5.33 12.40 -10.40
C PHE A 56 -6.83 12.47 -10.13
N PHE A 57 -7.27 11.70 -9.15
CA PHE A 57 -8.67 11.51 -8.82
C PHE A 57 -8.87 11.69 -7.31
N GLN A 58 -9.71 12.63 -6.90
CA GLN A 58 -10.11 12.72 -5.51
C GLN A 58 -11.14 11.63 -5.22
N ALA A 59 -10.85 10.76 -4.24
CA ALA A 59 -11.78 9.73 -3.79
C ALA A 59 -11.54 9.39 -2.32
N ASP A 60 -12.61 9.25 -1.56
CA ASP A 60 -12.60 8.60 -0.25
C ASP A 60 -12.97 7.12 -0.42
N LEU A 61 -11.98 6.24 -0.33
CA LEU A 61 -12.17 4.80 -0.52
C LEU A 61 -12.99 4.12 0.59
N THR A 62 -13.45 4.87 1.60
CA THR A 62 -14.45 4.39 2.56
C THR A 62 -15.88 4.52 2.04
N LEU A 63 -16.07 5.22 0.92
CA LEU A 63 -17.36 5.47 0.29
C LEU A 63 -17.46 4.68 -1.02
N GLU A 64 -18.40 3.76 -1.10
CA GLU A 64 -18.58 2.92 -2.30
C GLU A 64 -18.87 3.76 -3.55
N LYS A 65 -19.61 4.87 -3.39
CA LYS A 65 -19.88 5.80 -4.49
C LYS A 65 -18.60 6.39 -5.08
N ASP A 66 -17.65 6.80 -4.24
CA ASP A 66 -16.39 7.38 -4.69
C ASP A 66 -15.53 6.31 -5.40
N ILE A 67 -15.58 5.05 -4.94
CA ILE A 67 -14.95 3.91 -5.63
C ILE A 67 -15.57 3.69 -7.01
N ASP A 68 -16.90 3.71 -7.12
CA ASP A 68 -17.60 3.56 -8.41
C ASP A 68 -17.23 4.70 -9.38
N ASP A 69 -17.24 5.94 -8.92
CA ASP A 69 -16.89 7.09 -9.74
C ASP A 69 -15.42 7.07 -10.17
N LEU A 70 -14.51 6.69 -9.26
CA LEU A 70 -13.10 6.47 -9.56
C LEU A 70 -12.93 5.42 -10.67
N VAL A 71 -13.53 4.25 -10.52
CA VAL A 71 -13.38 3.14 -11.48
C VAL A 71 -13.93 3.52 -12.85
N LYS A 72 -15.05 4.25 -12.93
CA LYS A 72 -15.59 4.75 -14.20
C LYS A 72 -14.61 5.69 -14.91
N ALA A 73 -13.97 6.58 -14.16
CA ALA A 73 -13.06 7.59 -14.69
C ALA A 73 -11.70 7.00 -15.10
N LEU A 74 -11.23 5.93 -14.43
CA LEU A 74 -9.92 5.33 -14.71
C LEU A 74 -9.82 4.76 -16.14
N PRO A 75 -8.66 4.89 -16.80
CA PRO A 75 -8.33 4.05 -17.95
C PRO A 75 -8.16 2.59 -17.52
N SER A 76 -7.92 1.69 -18.48
CA SER A 76 -7.46 0.32 -18.15
C SER A 76 -6.04 0.39 -17.58
N ILE A 77 -5.77 -0.41 -16.56
CA ILE A 77 -4.52 -0.40 -15.80
C ILE A 77 -3.72 -1.69 -16.00
N ASP A 78 -2.40 -1.56 -15.98
CA ASP A 78 -1.43 -2.65 -16.02
C ASP A 78 -0.87 -2.97 -14.64
N GLY A 79 -1.17 -2.13 -13.66
CA GLY A 79 -0.77 -2.37 -12.28
C GLY A 79 -1.52 -1.49 -11.30
N TRP A 80 -1.54 -1.96 -10.06
CA TRP A 80 -2.13 -1.22 -8.95
C TRP A 80 -1.28 -1.38 -7.70
N VAL A 81 -0.95 -0.25 -7.05
CA VAL A 81 -0.33 -0.24 -5.73
C VAL A 81 -1.31 0.35 -4.72
N HIS A 82 -1.77 -0.49 -3.80
CA HIS A 82 -2.71 -0.08 -2.75
C HIS A 82 -1.96 0.36 -1.51
N CYS A 83 -1.75 1.69 -1.37
CA CYS A 83 -1.11 2.30 -0.20
C CYS A 83 -2.11 2.95 0.76
N ALA A 84 -3.39 3.04 0.40
CA ALA A 84 -4.40 3.62 1.28
C ALA A 84 -4.53 2.79 2.56
N GLY A 85 -4.55 3.46 3.71
CA GLY A 85 -4.69 2.81 5.01
C GLY A 85 -4.49 3.78 6.15
N ILE A 86 -4.88 3.34 7.32
CA ILE A 86 -4.69 4.06 8.59
C ILE A 86 -4.08 3.12 9.63
N ILE A 87 -3.48 3.72 10.65
CA ILE A 87 -3.02 3.04 11.86
C ILE A 87 -3.57 3.80 13.07
N GLU A 88 -4.34 3.11 13.89
CA GLU A 88 -4.88 3.64 15.13
C GLU A 88 -4.74 2.56 16.22
N PRO A 89 -3.83 2.72 17.16
CA PRO A 89 -3.63 1.73 18.20
C PRO A 89 -4.73 1.80 19.27
N PHE A 90 -5.30 0.63 19.61
CA PHE A 90 -6.27 0.47 20.69
C PHE A 90 -5.92 -0.75 21.53
N PRO A 91 -5.71 -0.62 22.84
CA PRO A 91 -5.63 -1.78 23.72
C PRO A 91 -6.90 -2.64 23.63
N ILE A 92 -6.74 -3.97 23.57
CA ILE A 92 -7.84 -4.91 23.30
C ILE A 92 -9.08 -4.66 24.16
N LYS A 93 -8.86 -4.39 25.44
CA LYS A 93 -9.96 -4.14 26.41
C LYS A 93 -10.83 -2.91 26.12
N PHE A 94 -10.37 -2.00 25.26
CA PHE A 94 -11.08 -0.77 24.88
C PHE A 94 -11.64 -0.80 23.45
N ILE A 95 -11.47 -1.90 22.73
CA ILE A 95 -11.99 -2.04 21.37
C ILE A 95 -13.51 -1.97 21.39
N GLN A 96 -14.06 -1.16 20.50
CA GLN A 96 -15.48 -1.01 20.22
C GLN A 96 -15.75 -1.28 18.75
N SER A 97 -17.00 -1.61 18.39
CA SER A 97 -17.41 -1.87 16.99
C SER A 97 -17.02 -0.76 16.02
N LYS A 98 -17.07 0.51 16.46
CA LYS A 98 -16.64 1.65 15.61
C LYS A 98 -15.16 1.59 15.21
N HIS A 99 -14.28 1.12 16.13
CA HIS A 99 -12.84 0.99 15.86
C HIS A 99 -12.56 -0.13 14.86
N ILE A 100 -13.27 -1.26 15.00
CA ILE A 100 -13.21 -2.37 14.04
C ILE A 100 -13.64 -1.87 12.66
N LYS A 101 -14.81 -1.25 12.59
CA LYS A 101 -15.36 -0.72 11.33
C LYS A 101 -14.42 0.28 10.67
N SER A 102 -13.95 1.29 11.41
CA SER A 102 -13.02 2.30 10.87
C SER A 102 -11.77 1.66 10.28
N MET A 103 -11.11 0.76 11.02
CA MET A 103 -9.86 0.11 10.61
C MET A 103 -10.06 -0.78 9.38
N PHE A 104 -11.08 -1.65 9.40
CA PHE A 104 -11.30 -2.59 8.32
C PHE A 104 -11.82 -1.90 7.05
N THR A 105 -12.71 -0.91 7.18
CA THR A 105 -13.25 -0.21 6.00
C THR A 105 -12.15 0.38 5.12
N ILE A 106 -11.13 1.04 5.68
CA ILE A 106 -10.08 1.63 4.86
C ILE A 106 -8.94 0.65 4.55
N ASN A 107 -8.54 -0.23 5.48
CA ASN A 107 -7.37 -1.08 5.28
C ASN A 107 -7.68 -2.34 4.48
N PHE A 108 -8.93 -2.80 4.45
CA PHE A 108 -9.32 -4.08 3.84
C PHE A 108 -10.51 -3.95 2.88
N ASP A 109 -11.69 -3.46 3.36
CA ASP A 109 -12.91 -3.43 2.55
C ASP A 109 -12.70 -2.58 1.28
N SER A 110 -12.01 -1.44 1.39
CA SER A 110 -11.68 -0.58 0.26
C SER A 110 -10.89 -1.30 -0.83
N ALA A 111 -9.92 -2.14 -0.44
CA ALA A 111 -9.14 -2.95 -1.37
C ALA A 111 -10.01 -4.01 -2.06
N CYS A 112 -10.88 -4.67 -1.29
CA CYS A 112 -11.81 -5.68 -1.82
C CYS A 112 -12.79 -5.07 -2.81
N LEU A 113 -13.45 -3.97 -2.43
CA LEU A 113 -14.43 -3.28 -3.28
C LEU A 113 -13.78 -2.72 -4.54
N LEU A 114 -12.65 -2.04 -4.42
CA LEU A 114 -11.94 -1.49 -5.59
C LEU A 114 -11.48 -2.61 -6.53
N THR A 115 -10.94 -3.72 -6.02
CA THR A 115 -10.61 -4.89 -6.85
C THR A 115 -11.84 -5.41 -7.60
N SER A 116 -12.94 -5.64 -6.88
CA SER A 116 -14.19 -6.16 -7.46
C SER A 116 -14.69 -5.24 -8.58
N LYS A 117 -14.75 -3.92 -8.33
CA LYS A 117 -15.23 -2.94 -9.32
C LYS A 117 -14.28 -2.84 -10.53
N LEU A 118 -12.97 -2.84 -10.32
CA LEU A 118 -11.98 -2.84 -11.42
C LEU A 118 -12.16 -4.07 -12.33
N MET A 119 -12.39 -5.24 -11.74
CA MET A 119 -12.61 -6.49 -12.49
C MET A 119 -13.97 -6.50 -13.22
N GLN A 120 -15.05 -6.06 -12.56
CA GLN A 120 -16.40 -5.97 -13.15
C GLN A 120 -16.43 -5.02 -14.36
N HIS A 121 -15.75 -3.87 -14.25
CA HIS A 121 -15.69 -2.87 -15.31
C HIS A 121 -14.59 -3.12 -16.35
N LYS A 122 -13.91 -4.28 -16.28
CA LYS A 122 -12.84 -4.69 -17.22
C LYS A 122 -11.71 -3.63 -17.31
N LYS A 123 -11.39 -2.98 -16.18
CA LYS A 123 -10.34 -1.96 -16.10
C LYS A 123 -8.95 -2.54 -15.87
N VAL A 124 -8.81 -3.86 -15.79
CA VAL A 124 -7.54 -4.56 -15.55
C VAL A 124 -7.11 -5.27 -16.81
N ASN A 125 -5.96 -4.90 -17.35
CA ASN A 125 -5.36 -5.55 -18.52
C ASN A 125 -4.84 -6.95 -18.15
N ASN A 126 -4.69 -7.82 -19.15
CA ASN A 126 -3.99 -9.09 -18.95
C ASN A 126 -2.54 -8.84 -18.54
N ALA A 127 -1.95 -9.76 -17.79
CA ALA A 127 -0.60 -9.67 -17.25
C ALA A 127 -0.35 -8.46 -16.31
N SER A 128 -1.41 -7.89 -15.73
CA SER A 128 -1.30 -6.82 -14.74
C SER A 128 -0.67 -7.30 -13.42
N SER A 129 -0.15 -6.37 -12.63
CA SER A 129 0.44 -6.65 -11.33
C SER A 129 -0.17 -5.81 -10.22
N PHE A 130 -0.69 -6.46 -9.18
CA PHE A 130 -1.22 -5.80 -7.98
C PHE A 130 -0.23 -5.93 -6.83
N VAL A 131 -0.05 -4.84 -6.10
CA VAL A 131 0.82 -4.75 -4.93
C VAL A 131 0.04 -4.12 -3.78
N PHE A 132 -0.14 -4.86 -2.71
CA PHE A 132 -0.84 -4.40 -1.52
C PHE A 132 0.15 -4.08 -0.40
N MET A 133 0.00 -2.90 0.24
CA MET A 133 0.81 -2.55 1.40
C MET A 133 0.28 -3.26 2.64
N SER A 134 0.96 -4.35 3.01
CA SER A 134 0.80 -5.03 4.29
C SER A 134 1.71 -4.39 5.35
N SER A 135 2.00 -5.10 6.40
CA SER A 135 2.87 -4.66 7.49
C SER A 135 3.52 -5.86 8.19
N ALA A 136 4.74 -5.68 8.68
CA ALA A 136 5.38 -6.66 9.55
C ALA A 136 4.52 -7.03 10.78
N SER A 137 3.63 -6.11 11.20
CA SER A 137 2.68 -6.36 12.29
C SER A 137 1.62 -7.43 11.97
N ALA A 138 1.42 -7.80 10.70
CA ALA A 138 0.54 -8.92 10.35
C ALA A 138 1.02 -10.27 10.96
N LEU A 139 2.32 -10.44 11.11
CA LEU A 139 2.94 -11.62 11.74
C LEU A 139 3.49 -11.33 13.15
N HIS A 140 3.94 -10.11 13.40
CA HIS A 140 4.54 -9.65 14.66
C HIS A 140 3.77 -8.45 15.21
N PRO A 141 2.59 -8.70 15.82
CA PRO A 141 1.76 -7.63 16.35
C PRO A 141 2.42 -6.94 17.55
N TYR A 142 2.09 -5.68 17.75
CA TYR A 142 2.54 -4.87 18.88
C TYR A 142 1.37 -4.50 19.81
N ASN A 143 1.67 -4.06 21.02
CA ASN A 143 0.66 -3.68 21.99
C ASN A 143 -0.24 -2.56 21.43
N GLY A 144 -1.57 -2.81 21.44
CA GLY A 144 -2.56 -1.91 20.84
C GLY A 144 -2.73 -2.06 19.33
N GLY A 145 -1.88 -2.82 18.63
CA GLY A 145 -1.92 -2.97 17.18
C GLY A 145 -2.83 -4.06 16.64
N SER A 146 -3.65 -4.70 17.46
CA SER A 146 -4.40 -5.91 17.10
C SER A 146 -5.31 -5.76 15.89
N LEU A 147 -6.10 -4.66 15.81
CA LEU A 147 -6.99 -4.43 14.67
C LEU A 147 -6.21 -4.12 13.39
N TYR A 148 -5.15 -3.33 13.50
CA TYR A 148 -4.27 -3.04 12.37
C TYR A 148 -3.60 -4.32 11.83
N ALA A 149 -2.99 -5.10 12.73
CA ALA A 149 -2.37 -6.38 12.38
C ALA A 149 -3.36 -7.33 11.69
N ALA A 150 -4.56 -7.49 12.26
CA ALA A 150 -5.61 -8.31 11.68
C ALA A 150 -6.04 -7.82 10.29
N SER A 151 -6.21 -6.51 10.09
CA SER A 151 -6.58 -5.94 8.79
C SER A 151 -5.50 -6.18 7.72
N LYS A 152 -4.21 -6.11 8.09
CA LYS A 152 -3.09 -6.37 7.18
C LYS A 152 -2.92 -7.86 6.87
N ALA A 153 -3.15 -8.74 7.83
CA ALA A 153 -3.19 -10.19 7.60
C ALA A 153 -4.34 -10.60 6.68
N ALA A 154 -5.53 -9.99 6.84
CA ALA A 154 -6.65 -10.19 5.95
C ALA A 154 -6.31 -9.77 4.50
N LEU A 155 -5.63 -8.64 4.32
CA LEU A 155 -5.19 -8.14 3.02
C LEU A 155 -4.20 -9.10 2.33
N GLU A 156 -3.29 -9.73 3.09
CA GLU A 156 -2.37 -10.74 2.55
C GLU A 156 -3.12 -11.97 2.04
N SER A 157 -4.12 -12.46 2.80
CA SER A 157 -4.95 -13.57 2.39
C SER A 157 -5.75 -13.25 1.14
N PHE A 158 -6.33 -12.03 1.06
CA PHE A 158 -7.06 -11.56 -0.11
C PHE A 158 -6.17 -11.47 -1.35
N SER A 159 -4.95 -10.97 -1.21
CA SER A 159 -3.96 -10.93 -2.30
C SER A 159 -3.66 -12.32 -2.87
N ARG A 160 -3.56 -13.35 -2.03
CA ARG A 160 -3.37 -14.74 -2.49
C ARG A 160 -4.58 -15.26 -3.27
N SER A 161 -5.79 -14.87 -2.87
CA SER A 161 -7.02 -15.24 -3.60
C SER A 161 -7.05 -14.61 -5.00
N ILE A 162 -6.69 -13.32 -5.12
CA ILE A 162 -6.56 -12.64 -6.42
C ILE A 162 -5.51 -13.36 -7.30
N ALA A 163 -4.35 -13.70 -6.72
CA ALA A 163 -3.29 -14.40 -7.45
C ALA A 163 -3.78 -15.73 -8.04
N LEU A 164 -4.58 -16.46 -7.30
CA LEU A 164 -5.15 -17.76 -7.75
C LEU A 164 -6.25 -17.56 -8.80
N GLU A 165 -7.23 -16.70 -8.52
CA GLU A 165 -8.42 -16.52 -9.38
C GLU A 165 -8.08 -15.95 -10.75
N PHE A 166 -7.09 -15.06 -10.83
CA PHE A 166 -6.77 -14.35 -12.06
C PHE A 166 -5.46 -14.81 -12.73
N ALA A 167 -4.87 -15.92 -12.26
CA ALA A 167 -3.67 -16.51 -12.83
C ALA A 167 -3.79 -16.80 -14.33
N SER A 168 -4.96 -17.27 -14.78
CA SER A 168 -5.22 -17.58 -16.20
C SER A 168 -5.17 -16.36 -17.11
N LYS A 169 -5.33 -15.14 -16.54
CA LYS A 169 -5.18 -13.87 -17.25
C LYS A 169 -3.76 -13.29 -17.11
N GLY A 170 -2.85 -14.01 -16.46
CA GLY A 170 -1.50 -13.56 -16.14
C GLY A 170 -1.45 -12.47 -15.06
N VAL A 171 -2.56 -12.17 -14.37
CA VAL A 171 -2.59 -11.17 -13.30
C VAL A 171 -1.84 -11.72 -12.10
N ARG A 172 -0.88 -10.93 -11.62
CA ARG A 172 -0.09 -11.22 -10.41
C ARG A 172 -0.58 -10.37 -9.25
N SER A 173 -0.55 -10.89 -8.05
CA SER A 173 -0.91 -10.16 -6.84
C SER A 173 0.03 -10.52 -5.71
N ASN A 174 0.71 -9.53 -5.14
CA ASN A 174 1.69 -9.69 -4.09
C ASN A 174 1.48 -8.64 -2.99
N CYS A 175 2.04 -8.89 -1.83
CA CYS A 175 2.07 -7.94 -0.73
C CYS A 175 3.50 -7.48 -0.44
N ILE A 176 3.65 -6.25 0.03
CA ILE A 176 4.85 -5.76 0.70
C ILE A 176 4.52 -5.62 2.17
N SER A 177 5.20 -6.41 3.01
CA SER A 177 5.11 -6.37 4.46
C SER A 177 6.19 -5.42 4.98
N ALA A 178 5.89 -4.12 5.01
CA ALA A 178 6.81 -3.11 5.50
C ALA A 178 6.74 -3.01 7.03
N ALA A 179 7.91 -2.84 7.66
CA ALA A 179 7.99 -2.45 9.06
C ALA A 179 7.89 -0.91 9.18
N LEU A 180 8.62 -0.29 10.08
CA LEU A 180 8.56 1.15 10.28
C LEU A 180 9.23 1.89 9.12
N VAL A 181 8.49 2.81 8.52
CA VAL A 181 8.95 3.65 7.41
C VAL A 181 8.79 5.12 7.81
N ASP A 182 9.81 5.92 7.56
CA ASP A 182 9.85 7.35 7.87
C ASP A 182 8.85 8.12 6.99
N THR A 183 7.68 8.39 7.55
CA THR A 183 6.53 9.01 6.90
C THR A 183 5.81 9.95 7.85
N GLU A 184 4.92 10.80 7.35
CA GLU A 184 4.04 11.61 8.20
C GLU A 184 3.20 10.75 9.19
N MET A 185 2.89 9.51 8.82
CA MET A 185 2.20 8.56 9.70
C MET A 185 3.08 8.18 10.90
N PHE A 186 4.38 7.96 10.66
CA PHE A 186 5.34 7.68 11.74
C PHE A 186 5.59 8.92 12.61
N GLU A 187 5.70 10.11 12.03
CA GLU A 187 5.90 11.35 12.79
C GLU A 187 4.77 11.57 13.83
N LYS A 188 3.53 11.25 13.48
CA LYS A 188 2.42 11.29 14.45
C LYS A 188 2.60 10.32 15.62
N THR A 189 3.12 9.12 15.34
CA THR A 189 3.40 8.12 16.37
C THR A 189 4.59 8.55 17.23
N LYS A 190 5.66 9.05 16.61
CA LYS A 190 6.87 9.56 17.26
C LYS A 190 6.56 10.66 18.28
N ASN A 191 5.68 11.59 17.93
CA ASN A 191 5.27 12.68 18.81
C ASN A 191 4.47 12.23 20.05
N ALA A 192 3.98 10.99 20.06
CA ALA A 192 3.26 10.40 21.19
C ALA A 192 4.17 9.54 22.10
N LEU A 193 5.43 9.32 21.73
CA LEU A 193 6.39 8.50 22.46
C LEU A 193 7.35 9.35 23.27
N SER A 194 7.81 8.83 24.41
CA SER A 194 8.97 9.37 25.12
C SER A 194 10.25 9.12 24.32
N GLU A 195 11.28 9.90 24.59
CA GLU A 195 12.59 9.74 23.93
C GLU A 195 13.17 8.33 24.12
N THR A 196 13.02 7.77 25.33
CA THR A 196 13.51 6.42 25.65
C THR A 196 12.76 5.34 24.84
N GLU A 197 11.44 5.46 24.71
CA GLU A 197 10.65 4.53 23.90
C GLU A 197 11.01 4.63 22.42
N LEU A 198 11.19 5.84 21.91
CA LEU A 198 11.61 6.07 20.53
C LEU A 198 12.99 5.45 20.26
N LEU A 199 13.98 5.70 21.11
CA LEU A 199 15.31 5.11 20.99
C LEU A 199 15.26 3.57 21.05
N GLY A 200 14.43 3.02 21.93
CA GLY A 200 14.19 1.57 22.01
C GLY A 200 13.65 0.99 20.70
N ILE A 201 12.67 1.66 20.10
CA ILE A 201 12.13 1.25 18.80
C ILE A 201 13.20 1.34 17.71
N LEU A 202 13.88 2.47 17.58
CA LEU A 202 14.88 2.68 16.54
C LEU A 202 16.05 1.69 16.63
N SER A 203 16.48 1.35 17.86
CA SER A 203 17.55 0.36 18.09
C SER A 203 17.17 -1.08 17.72
N SER A 204 15.87 -1.35 17.55
CA SER A 204 15.39 -2.67 17.13
C SER A 204 15.63 -2.96 15.65
N TYR A 205 15.98 -1.96 14.86
CA TYR A 205 16.22 -2.07 13.43
C TYR A 205 17.71 -2.10 13.09
N PRO A 206 18.30 -3.25 12.76
CA PRO A 206 19.72 -3.36 12.42
C PRO A 206 20.19 -2.43 11.28
N LEU A 207 19.34 -2.20 10.27
CA LEU A 207 19.61 -1.31 9.14
C LEU A 207 18.97 0.07 9.29
N GLY A 208 18.42 0.39 10.47
CA GLY A 208 17.60 1.58 10.68
C GLY A 208 16.18 1.41 10.13
N ILE A 209 15.33 2.43 10.33
CA ILE A 209 13.97 2.47 9.78
C ILE A 209 14.02 2.70 8.27
N GLY A 210 13.03 2.15 7.55
CA GLY A 210 12.93 2.29 6.10
C GLY A 210 12.56 3.72 5.68
N LYS A 211 12.88 4.05 4.43
CA LYS A 211 12.42 5.28 3.76
C LYS A 211 11.29 4.94 2.78
N PRO A 212 10.39 5.88 2.45
CA PRO A 212 9.35 5.66 1.44
C PRO A 212 9.90 5.12 0.12
N MET A 213 11.10 5.55 -0.27
CA MET A 213 11.75 5.13 -1.51
C MET A 213 12.17 3.65 -1.48
N ASP A 214 12.50 3.07 -0.32
CA ASP A 214 12.83 1.64 -0.22
C ASP A 214 11.62 0.78 -0.58
N VAL A 215 10.43 1.20 -0.12
CA VAL A 215 9.16 0.53 -0.45
C VAL A 215 8.78 0.78 -1.92
N ALA A 216 9.07 1.97 -2.45
CA ALA A 216 8.82 2.31 -3.84
C ALA A 216 9.65 1.43 -4.80
N HIS A 217 10.93 1.19 -4.51
CA HIS A 217 11.78 0.29 -5.30
C HIS A 217 11.24 -1.15 -5.34
N ALA A 218 10.84 -1.68 -4.19
CA ALA A 218 10.21 -3.01 -4.13
C ALA A 218 8.89 -3.07 -4.90
N SER A 219 8.07 -2.01 -4.80
CA SER A 219 6.83 -1.89 -5.56
C SER A 219 7.08 -1.88 -7.06
N ALA A 220 8.06 -1.09 -7.52
CA ALA A 220 8.43 -1.01 -8.93
C ALA A 220 8.96 -2.37 -9.46
N PHE A 221 9.73 -3.11 -8.65
CA PHE A 221 10.15 -4.47 -8.99
C PHE A 221 8.94 -5.40 -9.17
N LEU A 222 8.02 -5.43 -8.21
CA LEU A 222 6.83 -6.29 -8.28
C LEU A 222 5.89 -5.91 -9.44
N LEU A 223 5.83 -4.64 -9.84
CA LEU A 223 5.07 -4.18 -11.00
C LEU A 223 5.73 -4.53 -12.33
N SER A 224 7.04 -4.73 -12.34
CA SER A 224 7.83 -4.98 -13.56
C SER A 224 7.72 -6.43 -14.04
N ASP A 225 8.14 -6.65 -15.29
CA ASP A 225 8.21 -7.99 -15.88
C ASP A 225 9.31 -8.85 -15.26
N GLN A 226 10.26 -8.24 -14.53
CA GLN A 226 11.31 -8.96 -13.79
C GLN A 226 10.73 -9.80 -12.62
N ALA A 227 9.53 -9.45 -12.15
CA ALA A 227 8.80 -10.21 -11.14
C ALA A 227 7.75 -11.17 -11.75
N SER A 228 7.87 -11.54 -13.04
CA SER A 228 6.88 -12.34 -13.76
C SER A 228 6.58 -13.71 -13.13
N TRP A 229 7.51 -14.25 -12.35
CA TRP A 229 7.35 -15.54 -11.63
C TRP A 229 6.93 -15.37 -10.16
N MET A 230 6.56 -14.13 -9.74
CA MET A 230 6.14 -13.84 -8.36
C MET A 230 4.66 -13.50 -8.31
N THR A 231 3.87 -14.35 -7.64
CA THR A 231 2.47 -14.09 -7.31
C THR A 231 2.09 -14.78 -6.00
N GLY A 232 1.14 -14.23 -5.26
CA GLY A 232 0.72 -14.72 -3.95
C GLY A 232 1.77 -14.56 -2.84
N SER A 233 2.84 -13.83 -3.10
CA SER A 233 3.98 -13.68 -2.20
C SER A 233 3.83 -12.48 -1.27
N VAL A 234 4.47 -12.55 -0.11
CA VAL A 234 4.63 -11.44 0.83
C VAL A 234 6.13 -11.11 0.91
N LEU A 235 6.51 -9.95 0.39
CA LEU A 235 7.89 -9.46 0.43
C LEU A 235 8.09 -8.62 1.69
N THR A 236 8.92 -9.09 2.60
CA THR A 236 9.21 -8.40 3.86
C THR A 236 10.30 -7.35 3.66
N LEU A 237 10.02 -6.11 4.11
CA LEU A 237 10.94 -4.97 4.15
C LEU A 237 10.95 -4.41 5.57
N ASP A 238 11.87 -4.88 6.40
CA ASP A 238 11.83 -4.64 7.84
C ASP A 238 13.16 -4.17 8.46
N GLY A 239 14.19 -3.91 7.65
CA GLY A 239 15.49 -3.50 8.12
C GLY A 239 16.14 -4.50 9.10
N GLY A 240 15.69 -5.77 9.08
CA GLY A 240 16.16 -6.82 9.98
C GLY A 240 15.44 -6.87 11.34
N LEU A 241 14.34 -6.13 11.51
CA LEU A 241 13.54 -6.10 12.74
C LEU A 241 13.21 -7.51 13.23
N LEU A 242 12.71 -8.38 12.34
CA LEU A 242 12.22 -9.70 12.69
C LEU A 242 13.34 -10.71 12.99
N LEU A 243 14.58 -10.39 12.66
CA LEU A 243 15.76 -11.18 12.97
C LEU A 243 16.43 -10.75 14.28
N ASN A 244 16.07 -9.57 14.79
CA ASN A 244 16.68 -9.03 16.00
C ASN A 244 16.08 -9.68 17.25
N SER A 245 16.78 -10.63 17.82
CA SER A 245 16.39 -11.37 19.05
C SER A 245 16.60 -10.58 20.35
N LYS A 246 16.99 -9.31 20.28
CA LYS A 246 17.06 -8.44 21.47
C LYS A 246 15.62 -8.11 21.92
N LYS A 247 15.10 -8.93 22.80
CA LYS A 247 13.91 -8.65 23.62
C LYS A 247 14.33 -7.92 24.90
#